data_60198da1974224ed2670b20cb4adf368
#
_entry.id   60198da1974224ed2670b20cb4adf368
#
_cell.length_a   1.000
_cell.length_b   1.000
_cell.length_c   1.000
_cell.angle_alpha   90.00
_cell.angle_beta   90.00
_cell.angle_gamma   90.00
#
_symmetry.space_group_name_H-M   'P 1'
#
loop_
_entity.id
_entity.type
_entity.pdbx_description
1 polymer ?
#
loop_
_entity_poly.entity_id
_entity_poly.type
_entity_poly.pdbx_seq_one_letter_code
_entity_poly.pdbx_strand_id
1 'polypeptide(L)'
;GRGELMTAIDVNLEGLWLVIIKPNESVSTREAYAGVKPAVPALPLTERIKRPISEWQGLIKNDFETSAFTAHPAIESAKEQLLDAGAIYASMSGSGSALFGLFEREDAAEKMRHLTNYIFKI
;
A
#
# COMPACT_ATOMS: atom_id res chain seq x y z
N GLY A 1 17.19 -11.90 -6.64
CA GLY A 1 16.41 -11.60 -5.50
C GLY A 1 15.70 -10.28 -5.57
N ARG A 2 14.83 -10.06 -4.64
CA ARG A 2 14.03 -8.84 -4.62
C ARG A 2 14.86 -7.61 -4.32
N GLY A 3 15.91 -7.75 -3.52
CA GLY A 3 16.82 -6.66 -3.24
C GLY A 3 17.55 -6.18 -4.48
N GLU A 4 17.91 -7.10 -5.36
CA GLU A 4 18.56 -6.77 -6.61
C GLU A 4 17.61 -6.00 -7.53
N LEU A 5 16.34 -6.40 -7.56
CA LEU A 5 15.33 -5.71 -8.35
C LEU A 5 15.11 -4.29 -7.84
N MET A 6 15.04 -4.12 -6.53
CA MET A 6 14.88 -2.80 -5.93
C MET A 6 16.09 -1.90 -6.22
N THR A 7 17.29 -2.45 -6.19
CA THR A 7 18.50 -1.72 -6.52
C THR A 7 18.47 -1.23 -7.97
N ALA A 8 18.00 -2.08 -8.88
CA ALA A 8 17.95 -1.77 -10.30
C ALA A 8 16.91 -0.68 -10.64
N ILE A 9 15.87 -0.52 -9.80
CA ILE A 9 14.78 0.40 -10.07
C ILE A 9 15.10 1.83 -9.63
N ASP A 10 16.04 2.00 -8.71
CA ASP A 10 16.47 3.32 -8.24
C ASP A 10 15.32 4.16 -7.66
N VAL A 11 14.56 3.58 -6.73
CA VAL A 11 13.51 4.29 -6.01
C VAL A 11 14.07 4.80 -4.70
N ASN A 12 13.94 6.11 -4.46
CA ASN A 12 14.39 6.72 -3.22
C ASN A 12 13.21 7.09 -2.33
N LEU A 13 13.03 6.34 -1.25
CA LEU A 13 11.99 6.59 -0.26
C LEU A 13 12.56 7.23 1.02
N GLU A 14 13.83 7.58 1.02
CA GLU A 14 14.49 8.15 2.18
C GLU A 14 13.81 9.43 2.63
N GLY A 15 13.61 9.56 3.93
CA GLY A 15 12.93 10.72 4.51
C GLY A 15 11.42 10.55 4.64
N LEU A 16 10.86 9.51 4.06
CA LEU A 16 9.45 9.24 4.22
C LEU A 16 9.18 8.46 5.51
N TRP A 17 7.94 8.47 5.94
CA TRP A 17 7.47 7.70 7.08
C TRP A 17 6.57 6.56 6.58
N LEU A 18 6.82 5.36 7.08
CA LEU A 18 6.04 4.18 6.75
C LEU A 18 5.11 3.84 7.90
N VAL A 19 3.83 3.70 7.62
CA VAL A 19 2.83 3.27 8.59
C VAL A 19 2.26 1.94 8.11
N ILE A 20 2.24 0.94 8.99
CA ILE A 20 1.68 -0.38 8.68
C ILE A 20 0.50 -0.62 9.60
N ILE A 21 -0.64 -0.99 9.02
CA ILE A 21 -1.84 -1.37 9.76
C ILE A 21 -2.11 -2.85 9.49
N LYS A 22 -2.30 -3.63 10.57
CA LYS A 22 -2.68 -5.04 10.47
C LYS A 22 -4.11 -5.19 10.98
N PRO A 23 -5.12 -5.20 10.11
CA PRO A 23 -6.51 -5.39 10.54
C PRO A 23 -6.68 -6.76 11.19
N ASN A 24 -7.69 -6.88 12.06
CA ASN A 24 -8.01 -8.14 12.70
C ASN A 24 -8.67 -9.16 11.79
N GLU A 25 -8.90 -8.79 10.54
CA GLU A 25 -9.44 -9.69 9.54
C GLU A 25 -8.31 -10.26 8.70
N SER A 26 -8.45 -11.50 8.29
CA SER A 26 -7.50 -12.14 7.40
C SER A 26 -8.17 -12.47 6.09
N VAL A 27 -7.41 -12.35 5.00
CA VAL A 27 -7.87 -12.70 3.66
C VAL A 27 -7.24 -14.03 3.30
N SER A 28 -8.07 -15.05 3.04
CA SER A 28 -7.54 -16.34 2.60
C SER A 28 -6.97 -16.21 1.19
N THR A 29 -6.00 -17.05 0.86
CA THR A 29 -5.42 -17.07 -0.49
C THR A 29 -6.52 -17.30 -1.53
N ARG A 30 -7.48 -18.16 -1.20
CA ARG A 30 -8.59 -18.46 -2.10
C ARG A 30 -9.46 -17.22 -2.37
N GLU A 31 -9.78 -16.45 -1.33
CA GLU A 31 -10.54 -15.21 -1.49
C GLU A 31 -9.76 -14.21 -2.33
N ALA A 32 -8.47 -14.07 -2.06
CA ALA A 32 -7.64 -13.11 -2.75
C ALA A 32 -7.63 -13.37 -4.26
N TYR A 33 -7.41 -14.62 -4.64
CA TYR A 33 -7.32 -14.96 -6.07
C TYR A 33 -8.66 -15.06 -6.78
N ALA A 34 -9.75 -15.26 -6.06
CA ALA A 34 -11.07 -15.42 -6.67
C ALA A 34 -11.54 -14.18 -7.43
N GLY A 35 -11.14 -13.00 -6.97
CA GLY A 35 -11.56 -11.74 -7.59
C GLY A 35 -10.53 -11.13 -8.54
N VAL A 36 -9.40 -11.76 -8.71
CA VAL A 36 -8.33 -11.20 -9.55
C VAL A 36 -8.60 -11.51 -11.02
N LYS A 37 -8.58 -10.47 -11.83
CA LYS A 37 -8.68 -10.59 -13.28
C LYS A 37 -7.34 -10.18 -13.87
N PRO A 38 -6.62 -11.10 -14.49
CA PRO A 38 -5.34 -10.75 -15.11
C PRO A 38 -5.51 -9.65 -16.14
N ALA A 39 -4.68 -8.63 -16.04
CA ALA A 39 -4.67 -7.55 -17.00
C ALA A 39 -3.23 -7.09 -17.17
N VAL A 40 -2.85 -6.80 -18.41
CA VAL A 40 -1.54 -6.25 -18.70
C VAL A 40 -1.63 -4.73 -18.58
N PRO A 41 -0.91 -4.11 -17.63
CA PRO A 41 -0.94 -2.65 -17.50
C PRO A 41 -0.40 -1.98 -18.76
N ALA A 42 -0.94 -0.84 -19.10
CA ALA A 42 -0.44 -0.06 -20.23
C ALA A 42 0.99 0.41 -20.00
N LEU A 43 1.36 0.62 -18.73
CA LEU A 43 2.69 1.07 -18.35
C LEU A 43 3.31 0.04 -17.42
N PRO A 44 4.51 -0.51 -17.73
CA PRO A 44 5.17 -1.48 -16.87
C PRO A 44 5.43 -0.93 -15.47
N LEU A 45 5.48 -1.80 -14.46
CA LEU A 45 5.74 -1.41 -13.08
C LEU A 45 7.05 -0.62 -12.96
N THR A 46 8.09 -1.05 -13.66
CA THR A 46 9.39 -0.37 -13.62
C THR A 46 9.31 1.08 -14.07
N GLU A 47 8.41 1.38 -14.99
CA GLU A 47 8.19 2.76 -15.43
C GLU A 47 7.26 3.51 -14.49
N ARG A 48 6.25 2.82 -13.92
CA ARG A 48 5.32 3.46 -12.99
C ARG A 48 5.99 3.92 -11.71
N ILE A 49 6.91 3.15 -11.15
CA ILE A 49 7.59 3.53 -9.91
C ILE A 49 8.63 4.63 -10.10
N LYS A 50 9.00 4.95 -11.33
CA LYS A 50 9.86 6.10 -11.62
C LYS A 50 9.09 7.42 -11.55
N ARG A 51 7.77 7.36 -11.59
CA ARG A 51 6.93 8.54 -11.48
C ARG A 51 6.96 9.06 -10.04
N PRO A 52 6.69 10.35 -9.83
CA PRO A 52 6.62 10.87 -8.46
C PRO A 52 5.65 10.06 -7.60
N ILE A 53 6.01 9.86 -6.34
CA ILE A 53 5.18 9.06 -5.41
C ILE A 53 3.76 9.60 -5.33
N SER A 54 3.59 10.92 -5.45
CA SER A 54 2.26 11.52 -5.44
C SER A 54 1.34 11.02 -6.57
N GLU A 55 1.91 10.43 -7.62
CA GLU A 55 1.15 9.85 -8.72
C GLU A 55 0.90 8.35 -8.57
N TRP A 56 1.56 7.72 -7.61
CA TRP A 56 1.49 6.26 -7.46
C TRP A 56 0.08 5.75 -7.18
N GLN A 57 -0.74 6.51 -6.47
CA GLN A 57 -2.07 6.05 -6.09
C GLN A 57 -2.94 5.71 -7.30
N GLY A 58 -2.73 6.41 -8.41
CA GLY A 58 -3.44 6.13 -9.65
C GLY A 58 -2.72 5.18 -10.59
N LEU A 59 -1.40 4.95 -10.38
CA LEU A 59 -0.57 4.18 -11.30
C LEU A 59 -0.22 2.79 -10.77
N ILE A 60 0.01 2.67 -9.46
CA ILE A 60 0.44 1.42 -8.83
C ILE A 60 -0.69 0.92 -7.96
N LYS A 61 -1.36 -0.14 -8.40
CA LYS A 61 -2.51 -0.71 -7.72
C LYS A 61 -2.24 -2.16 -7.36
N ASN A 62 -2.79 -2.58 -6.24
CA ASN A 62 -2.76 -3.97 -5.84
C ASN A 62 -4.05 -4.64 -6.31
N ASP A 63 -3.95 -5.56 -7.25
CA ASP A 63 -5.09 -6.22 -7.86
C ASP A 63 -5.92 -7.03 -6.87
N PHE A 64 -5.36 -7.41 -5.73
CA PHE A 64 -6.09 -8.12 -4.70
C PHE A 64 -7.03 -7.23 -3.89
N GLU A 65 -6.86 -5.90 -3.95
CA GLU A 65 -7.67 -4.99 -3.14
C GLU A 65 -9.16 -5.09 -3.44
N THR A 66 -9.54 -5.21 -4.70
CA THR A 66 -10.95 -5.24 -5.06
C THR A 66 -11.70 -6.37 -4.35
N SER A 67 -11.16 -7.59 -4.40
CA SER A 67 -11.83 -8.72 -3.74
C SER A 67 -11.72 -8.65 -2.22
N ALA A 68 -10.57 -8.22 -1.70
CA ALA A 68 -10.38 -8.09 -0.25
C ALA A 68 -11.33 -7.04 0.33
N PHE A 69 -11.48 -5.90 -0.32
CA PHE A 69 -12.33 -4.82 0.18
C PHE A 69 -13.81 -5.20 0.10
N THR A 70 -14.20 -5.95 -0.92
CA THR A 70 -15.57 -6.42 -1.05
C THR A 70 -15.95 -7.39 0.07
N ALA A 71 -15.05 -8.33 0.37
CA ALA A 71 -15.29 -9.34 1.41
C ALA A 71 -15.04 -8.78 2.82
N HIS A 72 -14.15 -7.79 2.95
CA HIS A 72 -13.72 -7.25 4.25
C HIS A 72 -13.71 -5.72 4.24
N PRO A 73 -14.88 -5.08 4.42
CA PRO A 73 -14.96 -3.60 4.39
C PRO A 73 -14.05 -2.89 5.40
N ALA A 74 -13.71 -3.56 6.50
CA ALA A 74 -12.82 -2.98 7.50
C ALA A 74 -11.41 -2.75 6.94
N ILE A 75 -10.98 -3.57 5.98
CA ILE A 75 -9.67 -3.40 5.34
C ILE A 75 -9.70 -2.15 4.45
N GLU A 76 -10.78 -1.96 3.70
CA GLU A 76 -10.94 -0.76 2.88
C GLU A 76 -10.98 0.49 3.76
N SER A 77 -11.70 0.43 4.88
CA SER A 77 -11.79 1.54 5.82
C SER A 77 -10.41 1.94 6.35
N ALA A 78 -9.56 0.95 6.65
CA ALA A 78 -8.21 1.22 7.13
C ALA A 78 -7.37 1.95 6.06
N LYS A 79 -7.52 1.58 4.79
CA LYS A 79 -6.83 2.26 3.70
C LYS A 79 -7.31 3.71 3.59
N GLU A 80 -8.62 3.93 3.68
CA GLU A 80 -9.20 5.27 3.62
C GLU A 80 -8.67 6.14 4.76
N GLN A 81 -8.52 5.58 5.95
CA GLN A 81 -7.98 6.31 7.08
C GLN A 81 -6.53 6.73 6.86
N LEU A 82 -5.73 5.89 6.21
CA LEU A 82 -4.36 6.25 5.85
C LEU A 82 -4.36 7.46 4.90
N LEU A 83 -5.19 7.41 3.87
CA LEU A 83 -5.28 8.50 2.91
C LEU A 83 -5.81 9.78 3.54
N ASP A 84 -6.82 9.67 4.39
CA ASP A 84 -7.41 10.83 5.08
C ASP A 84 -6.42 11.48 6.04
N ALA A 85 -5.50 10.71 6.61
CA ALA A 85 -4.47 11.23 7.49
C ALA A 85 -3.36 11.96 6.72
N GLY A 86 -3.32 11.83 5.42
CA GLY A 86 -2.36 12.53 4.58
C GLY A 86 -1.30 11.65 3.92
N ALA A 87 -1.54 10.35 3.84
CA ALA A 87 -0.61 9.47 3.12
C ALA A 87 -0.54 9.89 1.65
N ILE A 88 0.68 9.96 1.13
CA ILE A 88 0.87 10.23 -0.30
C ILE A 88 0.67 8.97 -1.13
N TYR A 89 0.72 7.81 -0.48
CA TYR A 89 0.42 6.54 -1.11
C TYR A 89 -0.05 5.56 -0.02
N ALA A 90 -1.07 4.78 -0.30
CA ALA A 90 -1.55 3.74 0.59
C ALA A 90 -1.99 2.54 -0.24
N SER A 91 -1.67 1.35 0.24
CA SER A 91 -2.01 0.12 -0.47
C SER A 91 -2.03 -1.06 0.50
N MET A 92 -2.76 -2.10 0.09
CA MET A 92 -2.71 -3.38 0.78
C MET A 92 -1.41 -4.09 0.39
N SER A 93 -0.80 -4.78 1.34
CA SER A 93 0.44 -5.52 1.11
C SER A 93 0.10 -6.93 0.60
N GLY A 94 0.53 -7.24 -0.62
CA GLY A 94 0.29 -8.54 -1.22
C GLY A 94 -1.20 -8.88 -1.27
N SER A 95 -1.57 -10.09 -0.84
CA SER A 95 -2.96 -10.55 -0.81
C SER A 95 -3.73 -10.12 0.45
N GLY A 96 -3.13 -9.34 1.28
CA GLY A 96 -3.75 -8.80 2.49
C GLY A 96 -3.36 -9.60 3.72
N SER A 97 -3.85 -9.24 4.84
CA SER A 97 -4.73 -8.11 5.12
C SER A 97 -3.99 -6.82 5.46
N ALA A 98 -2.68 -6.90 5.69
CA ALA A 98 -1.90 -5.74 6.09
C ALA A 98 -1.96 -4.64 5.03
N LEU A 99 -1.99 -3.39 5.50
CA LEU A 99 -1.95 -2.21 4.66
C LEU A 99 -0.76 -1.37 5.07
N PHE A 100 -0.27 -0.57 4.13
CA PHE A 100 0.77 0.39 4.45
C PHE A 100 0.45 1.74 3.82
N GLY A 101 0.99 2.78 4.45
CA GLY A 101 0.91 4.14 3.91
C GLY A 101 2.27 4.79 3.97
N LEU A 102 2.56 5.62 2.98
CA LEU A 102 3.77 6.44 2.93
C LEU A 102 3.40 7.88 3.21
N PHE A 103 4.13 8.51 4.13
CA PHE A 103 3.87 9.88 4.55
C PHE A 103 5.14 10.72 4.40
N GLU A 104 4.98 11.97 3.99
CA GLU A 104 6.10 12.90 3.88
C GLU A 104 6.45 13.54 5.22
N ARG A 105 5.50 13.57 6.17
CA ARG A 105 5.64 14.26 7.44
C ARG A 105 5.36 13.33 8.61
N GLU A 106 6.17 13.50 9.65
CA GLU A 106 6.02 12.73 10.88
C GLU A 106 4.66 12.99 11.54
N ASP A 107 4.25 14.26 11.61
CA ASP A 107 2.99 14.61 12.27
C ASP A 107 1.77 13.96 11.60
N ALA A 108 1.80 13.82 10.28
CA ALA A 108 0.75 13.14 9.56
C ALA A 108 0.75 11.65 9.88
N ALA A 109 1.93 11.01 9.88
CA ALA A 109 2.07 9.59 10.23
C ALA A 109 1.62 9.33 11.67
N GLU A 110 1.94 10.23 12.60
CA GLU A 110 1.59 10.08 14.01
C GLU A 110 0.07 10.11 14.25
N LYS A 111 -0.72 10.68 13.34
CA LYS A 111 -2.17 10.63 13.44
C LYS A 111 -2.69 9.19 13.42
N MET A 112 -1.90 8.26 12.92
CA MET A 112 -2.27 6.85 12.86
C MET A 112 -1.89 6.07 14.12
N ARG A 113 -1.26 6.72 15.10
CA ARG A 113 -0.81 6.06 16.33
C ARG A 113 -1.95 5.40 17.11
N HIS A 114 -3.16 5.92 16.99
CA HIS A 114 -4.33 5.33 17.65
C HIS A 114 -4.74 3.98 17.05
N LEU A 115 -4.27 3.66 15.85
CA LEU A 115 -4.59 2.41 15.17
C LEU A 115 -3.42 1.44 15.09
N THR A 116 -2.18 1.94 15.21
CA THR A 116 -1.01 1.08 15.03
C THR A 116 0.21 1.66 15.72
N ASN A 117 1.10 0.74 16.15
CA ASN A 117 2.42 1.12 16.66
C ASN A 117 3.50 0.97 15.59
N TYR A 118 3.13 0.51 14.39
CA TYR A 118 4.09 0.26 13.32
C TYR A 118 4.26 1.52 12.48
N ILE A 119 4.98 2.49 13.03
CA ILE A 119 5.29 3.76 12.36
C ILE A 119 6.80 3.91 12.35
N PHE A 120 7.39 3.96 11.16
CA PHE A 120 8.83 3.93 10.99
C PHE A 120 9.30 5.04 10.05
N LYS A 121 10.44 5.63 10.36
CA LYS A 121 11.11 6.53 9.43
C LYS A 121 11.99 5.69 8.48
N ILE A 122 11.84 5.93 7.20
CA ILE A 122 12.65 5.24 6.18
C ILE A 122 13.99 5.93 5.98
#